data_b5ab93fc469ac40d79b9a8118ebb5f92
#
_entry.id   b5ab93fc469ac40d79b9a8118ebb5f92
#
_cell.length_a   1.000
_cell.length_b   1.000
_cell.length_c   1.000
_cell.angle_alpha   90.00
_cell.angle_beta   90.00
_cell.angle_gamma   90.00
#
_symmetry.space_group_name_H-M   'P 1'
#
loop_
_entity.id
_entity.type
_entity.pdbx_description
1 polymer ?
#
loop_
_entity_poly.entity_id
_entity_poly.type
_entity_poly.pdbx_seq_one_letter_code
_entity_poly.pdbx_strand_id
1 'polypeptide(L)'
;MYPLIGEIFGFYGLVGAGRTELLETIFGIRTRAEGNVIYDGKIMNFSSPRDAMDHGFALITEERKANGLFLKGDITFNTTIANMNHYKNGAVLSHDRMVRATAEEIKIMHTKC
;
A
#
# COMPACT_ATOMS: atom_id res chain seq x y z
N MET A 1 -19.81 7.91 -1.11
CA MET A 1 -18.80 8.50 -0.22
C MET A 1 -17.80 9.27 -1.07
N TYR A 2 -17.50 10.52 -0.72
CA TYR A 2 -16.63 11.42 -1.49
C TYR A 2 -15.66 12.13 -0.55
N PRO A 3 -14.54 11.47 -0.16
CA PRO A 3 -13.50 12.14 0.63
C PRO A 3 -12.86 13.27 -0.20
N LEU A 4 -12.55 14.37 0.46
CA LEU A 4 -11.87 15.51 -0.15
C LEU A 4 -10.35 15.30 -0.18
N ILE A 5 -9.66 15.97 -1.10
CA ILE A 5 -8.19 15.92 -1.17
C ILE A 5 -7.60 16.43 0.15
N GLY A 6 -6.72 15.63 0.76
CA GLY A 6 -6.09 15.93 2.06
C GLY A 6 -6.95 15.60 3.28
N GLU A 7 -8.14 15.03 3.10
CA GLU A 7 -9.00 14.63 4.20
C GLU A 7 -8.55 13.29 4.81
N ILE A 8 -8.58 13.22 6.14
CA ILE A 8 -8.50 11.95 6.87
C ILE A 8 -9.92 11.47 7.11
N PHE A 9 -10.33 10.45 6.36
CA PHE A 9 -11.67 9.88 6.45
C PHE A 9 -11.68 8.59 7.29
N GLY A 10 -12.57 8.53 8.29
CA GLY A 10 -12.70 7.38 9.18
C GLY A 10 -13.88 6.49 8.83
N PHE A 11 -13.62 5.17 8.80
CA PHE A 11 -14.67 4.15 8.71
C PHE A 11 -14.87 3.49 10.07
N TYR A 12 -16.09 3.52 10.57
CA TYR A 12 -16.47 2.85 11.81
C TYR A 12 -17.53 1.78 11.53
N GLY A 13 -17.49 0.69 12.30
CA GLY A 13 -18.46 -0.40 12.22
C GLY A 13 -18.11 -1.54 13.17
N LEU A 14 -19.06 -2.41 13.43
CA LEU A 14 -18.87 -3.61 14.24
C LEU A 14 -17.85 -4.56 13.58
N VAL A 15 -17.27 -5.46 14.37
CA VAL A 15 -16.46 -6.56 13.86
C VAL A 15 -17.29 -7.38 12.88
N GLY A 16 -16.74 -7.68 11.70
CA GLY A 16 -17.47 -8.37 10.63
C GLY A 16 -18.36 -7.48 9.75
N ALA A 17 -18.30 -6.15 9.90
CA ALA A 17 -19.08 -5.22 9.07
C ALA A 17 -18.54 -5.03 7.64
N GLY A 18 -17.53 -5.81 7.22
CA GLY A 18 -16.99 -5.76 5.84
C GLY A 18 -16.04 -4.61 5.57
N ARG A 19 -15.48 -3.93 6.58
CA ARG A 19 -14.55 -2.81 6.39
C ARG A 19 -13.27 -3.20 5.67
N THR A 20 -12.67 -4.31 6.09
CA THR A 20 -11.45 -4.85 5.48
C THR A 20 -11.74 -5.28 4.05
N GLU A 21 -12.85 -5.97 3.82
CA GLU A 21 -13.29 -6.41 2.51
C GLU A 21 -13.53 -5.24 1.54
N LEU A 22 -14.07 -4.13 2.04
CA LEU A 22 -14.24 -2.92 1.26
C LEU A 22 -12.88 -2.35 0.80
N LEU A 23 -11.93 -2.19 1.72
CA LEU A 23 -10.61 -1.66 1.42
C LEU A 23 -9.81 -2.58 0.49
N GLU A 24 -9.87 -3.89 0.72
CA GLU A 24 -9.28 -4.91 -0.15
C GLU A 24 -9.89 -4.90 -1.56
N THR A 25 -11.20 -4.66 -1.67
CA THR A 25 -11.90 -4.54 -2.96
C THR A 25 -11.47 -3.27 -3.70
N ILE A 26 -11.38 -2.13 -3.02
CA ILE A 26 -10.88 -0.88 -3.60
C ILE A 26 -9.45 -1.05 -4.10
N PHE A 27 -8.61 -1.77 -3.35
CA PHE A 27 -7.20 -1.99 -3.68
C PHE A 27 -6.96 -3.10 -4.72
N GLY A 28 -8.02 -3.79 -5.18
CA GLY A 28 -7.91 -4.83 -6.20
C GLY A 28 -7.43 -6.19 -5.70
N ILE A 29 -7.49 -6.45 -4.38
CA ILE A 29 -7.23 -7.78 -3.80
C ILE A 29 -8.45 -8.68 -4.00
N ARG A 30 -9.65 -8.12 -3.84
CA ARG A 30 -10.93 -8.84 -4.03
C ARG A 30 -11.64 -8.34 -5.27
N THR A 31 -12.33 -9.24 -5.94
CA THR A 31 -13.21 -8.89 -7.05
C THR A 31 -14.38 -8.06 -6.55
N ARG A 32 -14.64 -6.94 -7.19
CA ARG A 32 -15.79 -6.09 -6.90
C ARG A 32 -17.07 -6.73 -7.42
N ALA A 33 -18.08 -6.90 -6.55
CA ALA A 33 -19.38 -7.40 -6.93
C ALA A 33 -20.24 -6.28 -7.55
N GLU A 34 -20.31 -5.11 -6.87
CA GLU A 34 -21.14 -3.96 -7.27
C GLU A 34 -20.46 -2.62 -6.92
N GLY A 35 -21.03 -1.53 -7.41
CA GLY A 35 -20.59 -0.18 -7.13
C GLY A 35 -19.41 0.27 -8.00
N ASN A 36 -18.95 1.52 -7.80
CA ASN A 36 -17.83 2.09 -8.52
C ASN A 36 -16.86 2.79 -7.56
N VAL A 37 -15.58 2.66 -7.84
CA VAL A 37 -14.53 3.51 -7.25
C VAL A 37 -14.32 4.68 -8.20
N ILE A 38 -14.50 5.90 -7.72
CA ILE A 38 -14.26 7.11 -8.52
C ILE A 38 -13.06 7.81 -7.91
N TYR A 39 -12.01 8.00 -8.70
CA TYR A 39 -10.81 8.72 -8.32
C TYR A 39 -10.50 9.78 -9.38
N ASP A 40 -10.34 11.01 -8.94
CA ASP A 40 -10.12 12.18 -9.83
C ASP A 40 -11.17 12.26 -10.97
N GLY A 41 -12.45 12.04 -10.62
CA GLY A 41 -13.57 12.08 -11.56
C GLY A 41 -13.66 10.91 -12.54
N LYS A 42 -12.76 9.93 -12.46
CA LYS A 42 -12.74 8.74 -13.33
C LYS A 42 -13.15 7.49 -12.56
N ILE A 43 -13.91 6.62 -13.23
CA ILE A 43 -14.21 5.29 -12.68
C ILE A 43 -12.95 4.44 -12.79
N MET A 44 -12.47 3.97 -11.64
CA MET A 44 -11.32 3.08 -11.54
C MET A 44 -11.79 1.64 -11.30
N ASN A 45 -11.11 0.71 -11.92
CA ASN A 45 -11.34 -0.71 -11.75
C ASN A 45 -10.00 -1.43 -11.71
N PHE A 46 -9.39 -1.47 -10.52
CA PHE A 46 -8.09 -2.10 -10.36
C PHE A 46 -8.22 -3.61 -10.50
N SER A 47 -7.46 -4.17 -11.41
CA SER A 47 -7.41 -5.61 -11.68
C SER A 47 -6.49 -6.36 -10.72
N SER A 48 -5.66 -5.64 -9.99
CA SER A 48 -4.68 -6.18 -9.04
C SER A 48 -4.19 -5.10 -8.08
N PRO A 49 -3.60 -5.47 -6.92
CA PRO A 49 -2.89 -4.55 -6.04
C PRO A 49 -1.81 -3.73 -6.74
N ARG A 50 -1.10 -4.34 -7.68
CA ARG A 50 -0.08 -3.66 -8.46
C ARG A 50 -0.65 -2.51 -9.29
N ASP A 51 -1.77 -2.74 -9.94
CA ASP A 51 -2.50 -1.75 -10.72
C ASP A 51 -2.93 -0.57 -9.82
N ALA A 52 -3.46 -0.85 -8.62
CA ALA A 52 -3.80 0.19 -7.65
C ALA A 52 -2.57 1.00 -7.20
N MET A 53 -1.44 0.33 -6.92
CA MET A 53 -0.19 0.99 -6.54
C MET A 53 0.36 1.89 -7.65
N ASP A 54 0.30 1.46 -8.89
CA ASP A 54 0.75 2.25 -10.03
C ASP A 54 -0.11 3.52 -10.24
N HIS A 55 -1.33 3.55 -9.67
CA HIS A 55 -2.21 4.73 -9.59
C HIS A 55 -2.08 5.51 -8.28
N GLY A 56 -1.08 5.22 -7.44
CA GLY A 56 -0.80 5.96 -6.21
C GLY A 56 -1.59 5.50 -4.98
N PHE A 57 -2.31 4.38 -5.06
CA PHE A 57 -2.98 3.80 -3.91
C PHE A 57 -2.01 2.97 -3.07
N ALA A 58 -2.19 2.99 -1.74
CA ALA A 58 -1.47 2.14 -0.82
C ALA A 58 -2.44 1.54 0.21
N LEU A 59 -2.18 0.33 0.67
CA LEU A 59 -2.97 -0.36 1.68
C LEU A 59 -2.06 -0.81 2.82
N ILE A 60 -2.42 -0.41 4.05
CA ILE A 60 -1.82 -0.94 5.28
C ILE A 60 -2.77 -2.00 5.82
N THR A 61 -2.30 -3.24 5.88
CA THR A 61 -3.12 -4.38 6.31
C THR A 61 -3.23 -4.47 7.83
N GLU A 62 -4.36 -4.96 8.33
CA GLU A 62 -4.57 -5.22 9.75
C GLU A 62 -3.64 -6.34 10.25
N GLU A 63 -3.57 -7.44 9.53
CA GLU A 63 -2.72 -8.60 9.81
C GLU A 63 -1.29 -8.41 9.27
N ARG A 64 -0.49 -7.61 9.97
CA ARG A 64 0.88 -7.25 9.55
C ARG A 64 1.78 -8.46 9.30
N LYS A 65 1.72 -9.48 10.18
CA LYS A 65 2.60 -10.66 10.09
C LYS A 65 2.23 -11.58 8.93
N ALA A 66 0.95 -11.68 8.61
CA ALA A 66 0.47 -12.53 7.52
C ALA A 66 0.56 -11.84 6.16
N ASN A 67 0.19 -10.56 6.08
CA ASN A 67 -0.07 -9.89 4.82
C ASN A 67 0.75 -8.61 4.59
N GLY A 68 1.48 -8.12 5.60
CA GLY A 68 2.15 -6.81 5.53
C GLY A 68 3.67 -6.86 5.61
N LEU A 69 4.27 -7.98 6.03
CA LEU A 69 5.71 -8.08 6.25
C LEU A 69 6.29 -9.40 5.73
N PHE A 70 7.45 -9.32 5.12
CA PHE A 70 8.32 -10.47 4.88
C PHE A 70 9.16 -10.75 6.13
N LEU A 71 8.71 -11.66 6.96
CA LEU A 71 9.33 -11.93 8.27
C LEU A 71 10.78 -12.45 8.19
N LYS A 72 11.19 -12.99 7.05
CA LYS A 72 12.57 -13.42 6.77
C LYS A 72 13.42 -12.32 6.11
N GLY A 73 12.82 -11.23 5.71
CA GLY A 73 13.50 -10.09 5.12
C GLY A 73 13.97 -9.10 6.20
N ASP A 74 15.06 -8.41 5.93
CA ASP A 74 15.53 -7.32 6.78
C ASP A 74 14.65 -6.06 6.63
N ILE A 75 14.97 -5.01 7.39
CA ILE A 75 14.26 -3.73 7.35
C ILE A 75 14.36 -3.10 5.96
N THR A 76 15.53 -3.14 5.33
CA THR A 76 15.75 -2.57 4.00
C THR A 76 14.85 -3.22 2.96
N PHE A 77 14.78 -4.55 2.97
CA PHE A 77 13.90 -5.29 2.07
C PHE A 77 12.43 -4.94 2.29
N ASN A 78 11.96 -4.97 3.53
CA ASN A 78 10.56 -4.66 3.87
C ASN A 78 10.17 -3.21 3.54
N THR A 79 11.07 -2.26 3.74
CA THR A 79 10.82 -0.85 3.42
C THR A 79 10.73 -0.60 1.91
N THR A 80 11.49 -1.34 1.11
CA THR A 80 11.65 -1.04 -0.32
C THR A 80 10.89 -1.96 -1.26
N ILE A 81 10.41 -3.14 -0.78
CA ILE A 81 9.80 -4.16 -1.64
C ILE A 81 8.60 -3.66 -2.43
N ALA A 82 7.77 -2.82 -1.84
CA ALA A 82 6.57 -2.27 -2.51
C ALA A 82 6.93 -1.40 -3.72
N ASN A 83 8.12 -0.80 -3.73
CA ASN A 83 8.56 0.14 -4.77
C ASN A 83 9.96 -0.19 -5.32
N MET A 84 10.29 -1.46 -5.48
CA MET A 84 11.61 -1.92 -5.96
C MET A 84 12.03 -1.29 -7.29
N ASN A 85 11.09 -1.00 -8.18
CA ASN A 85 11.39 -0.39 -9.48
C ASN A 85 12.06 0.99 -9.34
N HIS A 86 11.77 1.72 -8.26
CA HIS A 86 12.41 3.02 -7.98
C HIS A 86 13.90 2.90 -7.67
N TYR A 87 14.34 1.74 -7.17
CA TYR A 87 15.73 1.50 -6.77
C TYR A 87 16.56 0.80 -7.86
N LYS A 88 15.99 0.59 -9.05
CA LYS A 88 16.73 0.03 -10.19
C LYS A 88 17.69 1.03 -10.79
N ASN A 89 18.86 0.53 -11.17
CA ASN A 89 19.81 1.21 -12.06
C ASN A 89 19.92 0.36 -13.33
N GLY A 90 19.13 0.69 -14.35
CA GLY A 90 18.90 -0.19 -15.48
C GLY A 90 18.16 -1.48 -15.07
N ALA A 91 18.77 -2.63 -15.32
CA ALA A 91 18.18 -3.94 -14.98
C ALA A 91 18.53 -4.44 -13.57
N VAL A 92 19.43 -3.74 -12.85
CA VAL A 92 19.97 -4.19 -11.55
C VAL A 92 19.42 -3.32 -10.41
N LEU A 93 19.06 -3.95 -9.28
CA LEU A 93 18.70 -3.24 -8.05
C LEU A 93 19.95 -2.66 -7.40
N SER A 94 19.88 -1.38 -7.01
CA SER A 94 20.93 -0.70 -6.28
C SER A 94 20.71 -0.84 -4.78
N HIS A 95 21.44 -1.75 -4.15
CA HIS A 95 21.39 -1.96 -2.70
C HIS A 95 21.69 -0.68 -1.91
N ASP A 96 22.69 0.10 -2.35
CA ASP A 96 23.07 1.37 -1.69
C ASP A 96 21.92 2.39 -1.68
N ARG A 97 21.15 2.48 -2.76
CA ARG A 97 19.97 3.35 -2.82
C ARG A 97 18.87 2.87 -1.88
N MET A 98 18.64 1.56 -1.80
CA MET A 98 17.68 0.97 -0.88
C MET A 98 18.06 1.25 0.58
N VAL A 99 19.32 1.03 0.96
CA VAL A 99 19.83 1.30 2.32
C VAL A 99 19.69 2.78 2.69
N ARG A 100 20.07 3.71 1.78
CA ARG A 100 19.92 5.15 2.04
C ARG A 100 18.46 5.56 2.25
N ALA A 101 17.57 5.13 1.37
CA ALA A 101 16.14 5.41 1.50
C ALA A 101 15.58 4.85 2.82
N THR A 102 15.95 3.62 3.18
CA THR A 102 15.55 3.01 4.45
C THR A 102 16.04 3.81 5.65
N ALA A 103 17.28 4.30 5.62
CA ALA A 103 17.83 5.11 6.70
C ALA A 103 17.09 6.46 6.86
N GLU A 104 16.61 7.04 5.77
CA GLU A 104 15.78 8.25 5.79
C GLU A 104 14.41 7.96 6.38
N GLU A 105 13.75 6.87 5.96
CA GLU A 105 12.45 6.46 6.49
C GLU A 105 12.51 6.11 7.99
N ILE A 106 13.57 5.44 8.45
CA ILE A 106 13.80 5.16 9.87
C ILE A 106 13.81 6.45 10.69
N LYS A 107 14.46 7.52 10.18
CA LYS A 107 14.48 8.82 10.84
C LYS A 107 13.11 9.50 10.86
N ILE A 108 12.43 9.52 9.71
CA ILE A 108 11.11 10.15 9.54
C ILE A 108 10.07 9.48 10.45
N MET A 109 10.07 8.16 10.47
CA MET A 109 9.10 7.36 11.21
C MET A 109 9.51 7.10 12.67
N HIS A 110 10.69 7.60 13.10
CA HIS A 110 11.26 7.32 14.43
C HIS A 110 11.30 5.83 14.77
N THR A 111 11.61 4.99 13.77
CA THR A 111 11.62 3.54 13.94
C THR A 111 12.74 3.11 14.88
N LYS A 112 12.41 2.33 15.90
CA LYS A 112 13.38 1.71 16.80
C LYS A 112 13.83 0.36 16.21
N CYS A 113 15.09 0.25 15.87
CA CYS A 113 15.71 -0.97 15.32
C CYS A 113 17.18 -1.07 15.75
#